data_aba3f174ec30255bfd17916e52ae7fb4
#
_entry.id   aba3f174ec30255bfd17916e52ae7fb4
#
_cell.length_a   1.000
_cell.length_b   1.000
_cell.length_c   1.000
_cell.angle_alpha   90.00
_cell.angle_beta   90.00
_cell.angle_gamma   90.00
#
_symmetry.space_group_name_H-M   'P 1'
#
loop_
_entity.id
_entity.type
_entity.pdbx_description
1 polymer ?
#
loop_
_entity_poly.entity_id
_entity_poly.type
_entity_poly.pdbx_seq_one_letter_code
_entity_poly.pdbx_strand_id
1 'polypeptide(L)'
;IRHGTEMDALTWKDIEIKTQGSKAQFFIHITKGKTTKYTGPRKVVCKRDVIGALTRLRERFPLRTPNQKLFLLANGEPTKQLGKAFEKALQSSGLKESPRGPRTLYSLRHTYITWQLLNGTSMDVIARQCGTSTAMIEQHYSHVKPEMFADALSGVTFDKEEPKALSKKTLNRRAKTAERDEKRFKEWAEELRKRGCI
;
A
#
# COMPACT_ATOMS: atom_id res chain seq x y z
N ILE A 1 -1.91 4.38 -4.73
CA ILE A 1 -3.11 5.21 -5.00
C ILE A 1 -2.85 6.65 -4.57
N ARG A 2 -3.54 7.60 -5.19
CA ARG A 2 -3.48 9.02 -4.82
C ARG A 2 -4.55 9.33 -3.78
N HIS A 3 -4.17 10.04 -2.71
CA HIS A 3 -5.15 10.60 -1.79
C HIS A 3 -6.01 11.66 -2.51
N GLY A 4 -7.19 11.93 -1.99
CA GLY A 4 -8.17 12.80 -2.66
C GLY A 4 -8.91 12.05 -3.76
N THR A 5 -8.53 12.19 -5.00
CA THR A 5 -9.33 11.72 -6.14
C THR A 5 -9.50 10.20 -6.24
N GLU A 6 -8.41 9.43 -6.12
CA GLU A 6 -8.50 7.96 -6.26
C GLU A 6 -9.03 7.33 -4.98
N MET A 7 -8.48 7.71 -3.84
CA MET A 7 -8.85 7.13 -2.55
C MET A 7 -10.29 7.45 -2.16
N ASP A 8 -10.73 8.69 -2.40
CA ASP A 8 -12.09 9.13 -2.08
C ASP A 8 -13.15 8.48 -2.98
N ALA A 9 -12.75 8.01 -4.16
CA ALA A 9 -13.64 7.31 -5.08
C ALA A 9 -13.85 5.83 -4.72
N LEU A 10 -12.93 5.21 -3.96
CA LEU A 10 -12.95 3.77 -3.68
C LEU A 10 -14.18 3.35 -2.88
N THR A 11 -14.72 2.22 -3.29
CA THR A 11 -15.83 1.51 -2.64
C THR A 11 -15.43 0.07 -2.35
N TRP A 12 -16.23 -0.65 -1.59
CA TRP A 12 -15.95 -2.06 -1.26
C TRP A 12 -15.94 -2.98 -2.49
N LYS A 13 -16.70 -2.67 -3.54
CA LYS A 13 -16.70 -3.43 -4.80
C LYS A 13 -15.42 -3.30 -5.62
N ASP A 14 -14.60 -2.26 -5.35
CA ASP A 14 -13.33 -2.06 -6.04
C ASP A 14 -12.20 -2.94 -5.49
N ILE A 15 -12.51 -3.76 -4.49
CA ILE A 15 -11.58 -4.68 -3.86
C ILE A 15 -11.73 -6.06 -4.49
N GLU A 16 -10.62 -6.62 -4.94
CA GLU A 16 -10.55 -7.99 -5.45
C GLU A 16 -9.54 -8.80 -4.65
N ILE A 17 -9.93 -9.99 -4.27
CA ILE A 17 -9.07 -10.94 -3.57
C ILE A 17 -8.95 -12.19 -4.43
N LYS A 18 -7.71 -12.57 -4.77
CA LYS A 18 -7.42 -13.82 -5.45
C LYS A 18 -6.68 -14.74 -4.50
N THR A 19 -7.16 -15.96 -4.39
CA THR A 19 -6.49 -17.02 -3.65
C THR A 19 -5.85 -17.98 -4.65
N GLN A 20 -4.53 -18.20 -4.54
CA GLN A 20 -3.80 -19.17 -5.34
C GLN A 20 -3.06 -20.10 -4.37
N GLY A 21 -3.60 -21.29 -4.16
CA GLY A 21 -3.13 -22.21 -3.10
C GLY A 21 -3.27 -21.56 -1.71
N SER A 22 -2.21 -21.58 -0.94
CA SER A 22 -2.14 -20.96 0.40
C SER A 22 -1.90 -19.45 0.36
N LYS A 23 -1.65 -18.85 -0.81
CA LYS A 23 -1.32 -17.43 -0.94
C LYS A 23 -2.54 -16.64 -1.37
N ALA A 24 -2.89 -15.61 -0.60
CA ALA A 24 -3.88 -14.64 -0.98
C ALA A 24 -3.23 -13.37 -1.54
N GLN A 25 -3.71 -12.92 -2.68
CA GLN A 25 -3.31 -11.67 -3.31
C GLN A 25 -4.46 -10.69 -3.26
N PHE A 26 -4.15 -9.46 -2.96
CA PHE A 26 -5.12 -8.40 -2.78
C PHE A 26 -4.92 -7.31 -3.84
N PHE A 27 -6.01 -6.94 -4.50
CA PHE A 27 -6.02 -5.95 -5.57
C PHE A 27 -7.06 -4.87 -5.30
N ILE A 28 -6.77 -3.66 -5.77
CA ILE A 28 -7.71 -2.55 -5.80
C ILE A 28 -7.87 -2.09 -7.24
N HIS A 29 -9.11 -1.98 -7.70
CA HIS A 29 -9.45 -1.45 -9.01
C HIS A 29 -9.60 0.06 -8.92
N ILE A 30 -8.75 0.81 -9.62
CA ILE A 30 -8.81 2.27 -9.71
C ILE A 30 -9.55 2.62 -11.01
N THR A 31 -10.81 2.96 -10.87
CA THR A 31 -11.69 3.32 -11.99
C THR A 31 -11.85 4.83 -12.15
N LYS A 32 -11.54 5.60 -11.09
CA LYS A 32 -11.63 7.08 -11.08
C LYS A 32 -10.36 7.70 -10.54
N GLY A 33 -9.79 8.65 -11.26
CA GLY A 33 -8.58 9.37 -10.84
C GLY A 33 -8.15 10.41 -11.86
N LYS A 34 -7.19 11.25 -11.48
CA LYS A 34 -6.69 12.35 -12.32
C LYS A 34 -6.20 11.90 -13.70
N THR A 35 -5.57 10.74 -13.78
CA THR A 35 -4.98 10.19 -15.01
C THR A 35 -5.84 9.13 -15.69
N THR A 36 -6.91 8.66 -15.06
CA THR A 36 -7.74 7.56 -15.58
C THR A 36 -8.35 7.88 -16.94
N LYS A 37 -8.67 9.14 -17.22
CA LYS A 37 -9.16 9.56 -18.54
C LYS A 37 -8.14 9.39 -19.68
N TYR A 38 -6.84 9.30 -19.37
CA TYR A 38 -5.77 9.14 -20.36
C TYR A 38 -5.22 7.70 -20.39
N THR A 39 -5.12 7.06 -19.22
CA THR A 39 -4.49 5.75 -19.07
C THR A 39 -5.49 4.62 -18.91
N GLY A 40 -6.78 4.92 -18.81
CA GLY A 40 -7.82 3.96 -18.46
C GLY A 40 -7.81 3.52 -16.99
N PRO A 41 -8.73 2.64 -16.62
CA PRO A 41 -8.74 2.02 -15.30
C PRO A 41 -7.50 1.14 -15.11
N ARG A 42 -7.03 1.02 -13.87
CA ARG A 42 -5.88 0.15 -13.54
C ARG A 42 -6.13 -0.68 -12.29
N LYS A 43 -5.49 -1.82 -12.24
CA LYS A 43 -5.45 -2.69 -11.08
C LYS A 43 -4.16 -2.45 -10.30
N VAL A 44 -4.29 -2.21 -9.01
CA VAL A 44 -3.17 -1.98 -8.08
C VAL A 44 -3.01 -3.19 -7.18
N VAL A 45 -1.80 -3.73 -7.10
CA VAL A 45 -1.45 -4.81 -6.18
C VAL A 45 -1.17 -4.23 -4.80
N CYS A 46 -1.82 -4.75 -3.77
CA CYS A 46 -1.58 -4.33 -2.40
C CYS A 46 -0.58 -5.21 -1.69
N LYS A 47 0.21 -4.62 -0.79
CA LYS A 47 1.05 -5.40 0.12
C LYS A 47 0.19 -6.18 1.12
N ARG A 48 0.67 -7.33 1.58
CA ARG A 48 -0.04 -8.18 2.55
C ARG A 48 -0.39 -7.45 3.85
N ASP A 49 0.45 -6.51 4.28
CA ASP A 49 0.25 -5.72 5.52
C ASP A 49 -1.07 -4.93 5.51
N VAL A 50 -1.64 -4.68 4.34
CA VAL A 50 -2.94 -4.00 4.18
C VAL A 50 -4.11 -4.85 4.67
N ILE A 51 -3.96 -6.18 4.70
CA ILE A 51 -5.03 -7.12 5.07
C ILE A 51 -5.56 -6.81 6.48
N GLY A 52 -4.68 -6.68 7.47
CA GLY A 52 -5.09 -6.37 8.84
C GLY A 52 -5.82 -5.03 8.98
N ALA A 53 -5.41 -4.01 8.19
CA ALA A 53 -6.10 -2.72 8.18
C ALA A 53 -7.51 -2.81 7.59
N LEU A 54 -7.67 -3.56 6.51
CA LEU A 54 -8.98 -3.78 5.87
C LEU A 54 -9.92 -4.64 6.72
N THR A 55 -9.38 -5.64 7.41
CA THR A 55 -10.16 -6.44 8.35
C THR A 55 -10.74 -5.54 9.46
N ARG A 56 -9.93 -4.64 10.04
CA ARG A 56 -10.43 -3.68 11.05
C ARG A 56 -11.48 -2.71 10.49
N LEU A 57 -11.33 -2.24 9.24
CA LEU A 57 -12.34 -1.41 8.58
C LEU A 57 -13.65 -2.18 8.40
N ARG A 58 -13.55 -3.45 7.98
CA ARG A 58 -14.71 -4.32 7.84
C ARG A 58 -15.46 -4.53 9.16
N GLU A 59 -14.74 -4.80 10.23
CA GLU A 59 -15.32 -4.98 11.57
C GLU A 59 -16.02 -3.73 12.07
N ARG A 60 -15.48 -2.56 11.75
CA ARG A 60 -16.10 -1.27 12.09
C ARG A 60 -17.42 -1.04 11.35
N PHE A 61 -17.54 -1.54 10.13
CA PHE A 61 -18.73 -1.36 9.29
C PHE A 61 -19.29 -2.72 8.83
N PRO A 62 -19.90 -3.49 9.73
CA PRO A 62 -20.37 -4.85 9.43
C PRO A 62 -21.51 -4.89 8.40
N LEU A 63 -22.39 -3.87 8.39
CA LEU A 63 -23.54 -3.76 7.49
C LEU A 63 -23.24 -3.01 6.19
N ARG A 64 -21.98 -2.88 5.82
CA ARG A 64 -21.55 -2.18 4.61
C ARG A 64 -22.13 -2.82 3.34
N THR A 65 -22.45 -1.97 2.36
CA THR A 65 -22.84 -2.39 1.01
C THR A 65 -21.64 -2.35 0.06
N PRO A 66 -21.67 -3.06 -1.09
CA PRO A 66 -20.60 -3.00 -2.09
C PRO A 66 -20.32 -1.60 -2.60
N ASN A 67 -21.33 -0.74 -2.69
CA ASN A 67 -21.21 0.63 -3.17
C ASN A 67 -20.79 1.64 -2.09
N GLN A 68 -20.74 1.23 -0.83
CA GLN A 68 -20.32 2.09 0.25
C GLN A 68 -18.82 2.44 0.11
N LYS A 69 -18.46 3.67 0.45
CA LYS A 69 -17.07 4.13 0.46
C LYS A 69 -16.20 3.25 1.35
N LEU A 70 -14.97 2.97 0.88
CA LEU A 70 -14.02 2.15 1.61
C LEU A 70 -13.47 2.87 2.86
N PHE A 71 -13.15 4.15 2.73
CA PHE A 71 -12.56 4.95 3.80
C PHE A 71 -13.57 5.90 4.40
N LEU A 72 -14.05 5.54 5.58
CA LEU A 72 -15.00 6.33 6.37
C LEU A 72 -14.43 6.57 7.76
N LEU A 73 -14.83 7.68 8.37
CA LEU A 73 -14.64 7.97 9.79
C LEU A 73 -15.48 7.02 10.66
N ALA A 74 -15.25 7.04 11.98
CA ALA A 74 -16.00 6.21 12.91
C ALA A 74 -17.52 6.49 12.91
N ASN A 75 -17.90 7.72 12.56
CA ASN A 75 -19.31 8.14 12.43
C ASN A 75 -19.94 7.77 11.06
N GLY A 76 -19.23 7.05 10.20
CA GLY A 76 -19.71 6.67 8.87
C GLY A 76 -19.56 7.74 7.78
N GLU A 77 -19.04 8.92 8.11
CA GLU A 77 -18.87 10.00 7.14
C GLU A 77 -17.51 9.95 6.41
N PRO A 78 -17.44 10.38 5.16
CA PRO A 78 -16.18 10.49 4.45
C PRO A 78 -15.30 11.58 5.04
N THR A 79 -13.98 11.32 5.20
CA THR A 79 -13.05 12.34 5.69
C THR A 79 -12.49 13.19 4.56
N LYS A 80 -12.58 14.52 4.70
CA LYS A 80 -11.87 15.49 3.87
C LYS A 80 -10.56 15.97 4.54
N GLN A 81 -10.27 15.53 5.75
CA GLN A 81 -9.17 16.05 6.57
C GLN A 81 -8.05 15.03 6.82
N LEU A 82 -7.94 14.01 5.99
CA LEU A 82 -6.88 12.99 6.14
C LEU A 82 -5.48 13.62 6.15
N GLY A 83 -5.26 14.66 5.34
CA GLY A 83 -3.99 15.41 5.32
C GLY A 83 -3.64 16.03 6.67
N LYS A 84 -4.61 16.65 7.33
CA LYS A 84 -4.42 17.25 8.67
C LYS A 84 -4.16 16.18 9.74
N ALA A 85 -4.87 15.05 9.68
CA ALA A 85 -4.65 13.94 10.60
C ALA A 85 -3.24 13.33 10.42
N PHE A 86 -2.79 13.18 9.18
CA PHE A 86 -1.45 12.70 8.87
C PHE A 86 -0.37 13.70 9.30
N GLU A 87 -0.61 14.99 9.10
CA GLU A 87 0.29 16.06 9.57
C GLU A 87 0.49 16.03 11.07
N LYS A 88 -0.59 15.91 11.86
CA LYS A 88 -0.50 15.75 13.32
C LYS A 88 0.33 14.52 13.70
N ALA A 89 0.15 13.38 13.02
CA ALA A 89 0.94 12.19 13.24
C ALA A 89 2.42 12.39 12.91
N LEU A 90 2.75 13.12 11.85
CA LEU A 90 4.13 13.48 11.51
C LEU A 90 4.76 14.41 12.55
N GLN A 91 4.01 15.39 13.02
CA GLN A 91 4.48 16.31 14.07
C GLN A 91 4.77 15.58 15.39
N SER A 92 3.82 14.73 15.85
CA SER A 92 3.99 13.97 17.09
C SER A 92 5.12 12.93 17.04
N SER A 93 5.52 12.48 15.85
CA SER A 93 6.64 11.54 15.64
C SER A 93 7.97 12.23 15.27
N GLY A 94 8.01 13.57 15.22
CA GLY A 94 9.21 14.32 14.80
C GLY A 94 9.58 14.15 13.32
N LEU A 95 8.65 13.65 12.50
CA LEU A 95 8.91 13.34 11.10
C LEU A 95 8.32 14.36 10.10
N LYS A 96 7.82 15.50 10.57
CA LYS A 96 7.19 16.52 9.70
C LYS A 96 8.19 17.10 8.72
N GLU A 97 9.37 17.46 9.18
CA GLU A 97 10.39 18.13 8.37
C GLU A 97 11.37 17.13 7.73
N SER A 98 11.92 17.52 6.59
CA SER A 98 13.00 16.79 5.92
C SER A 98 13.90 17.78 5.16
N PRO A 99 15.14 17.38 4.78
CA PRO A 99 16.03 18.21 3.97
C PRO A 99 15.43 18.69 2.63
N ARG A 100 14.36 18.03 2.17
CA ARG A 100 13.65 18.37 0.93
C ARG A 100 12.34 19.11 1.16
N GLY A 101 12.10 19.59 2.38
CA GLY A 101 10.88 20.27 2.79
C GLY A 101 9.91 19.40 3.59
N PRO A 102 8.76 19.96 3.97
CA PRO A 102 7.81 19.28 4.85
C PRO A 102 7.16 18.05 4.18
N ARG A 103 7.05 16.97 4.95
CA ARG A 103 6.38 15.75 4.48
C ARG A 103 4.87 15.92 4.47
N THR A 104 4.25 15.33 3.47
CA THR A 104 2.80 15.29 3.25
C THR A 104 2.35 13.85 2.97
N LEU A 105 1.05 13.62 2.83
CA LEU A 105 0.52 12.32 2.36
C LEU A 105 1.16 11.87 1.03
N TYR A 106 1.54 12.81 0.16
CA TYR A 106 2.18 12.48 -1.10
C TYR A 106 3.60 11.91 -0.90
N SER A 107 4.26 12.24 0.20
CA SER A 107 5.57 11.68 0.55
C SER A 107 5.54 10.16 0.72
N LEU A 108 4.40 9.59 1.15
CA LEU A 108 4.22 8.12 1.20
C LEU A 108 4.34 7.47 -0.19
N ARG A 109 3.87 8.15 -1.22
CA ARG A 109 4.02 7.69 -2.60
C ARG A 109 5.49 7.73 -3.04
N HIS A 110 6.20 8.79 -2.71
CA HIS A 110 7.64 8.89 -2.98
C HIS A 110 8.40 7.77 -2.29
N THR A 111 8.15 7.55 -1.01
CA THR A 111 8.75 6.44 -0.24
C THR A 111 8.48 5.08 -0.90
N TYR A 112 7.22 4.83 -1.31
CA TYR A 112 6.85 3.58 -1.98
C TYR A 112 7.65 3.37 -3.27
N ILE A 113 7.70 4.38 -4.16
CA ILE A 113 8.41 4.29 -5.45
C ILE A 113 9.90 4.07 -5.20
N THR A 114 10.52 4.85 -4.32
CA THR A 114 11.95 4.69 -3.98
C THR A 114 12.24 3.26 -3.49
N TRP A 115 11.44 2.72 -2.58
CA TRP A 115 11.64 1.36 -2.08
C TRP A 115 11.44 0.29 -3.15
N GLN A 116 10.50 0.47 -4.08
CA GLN A 116 10.32 -0.46 -5.19
C GLN A 116 11.52 -0.43 -6.16
N LEU A 117 12.06 0.74 -6.44
CA LEU A 117 13.28 0.89 -7.24
C LEU A 117 14.47 0.20 -6.56
N LEU A 118 14.68 0.45 -5.27
CA LEU A 118 15.76 -0.18 -4.49
C LEU A 118 15.61 -1.70 -4.39
N ASN A 119 14.39 -2.23 -4.47
CA ASN A 119 14.11 -3.67 -4.53
C ASN A 119 14.24 -4.26 -5.95
N GLY A 120 14.72 -3.49 -6.93
CA GLY A 120 14.93 -3.95 -8.30
C GLY A 120 13.64 -4.09 -9.13
N THR A 121 12.51 -3.54 -8.67
CA THR A 121 11.28 -3.53 -9.49
C THR A 121 11.45 -2.58 -10.67
N SER A 122 11.14 -3.03 -11.88
CA SER A 122 11.30 -2.22 -13.08
C SER A 122 10.44 -0.96 -13.06
N MET A 123 10.95 0.14 -13.63
CA MET A 123 10.25 1.43 -13.67
C MET A 123 8.89 1.35 -14.37
N ASP A 124 8.79 0.52 -15.43
CA ASP A 124 7.53 0.33 -16.15
C ASP A 124 6.45 -0.30 -15.24
N VAL A 125 6.79 -1.33 -14.48
CA VAL A 125 5.88 -1.95 -13.52
C VAL A 125 5.46 -0.95 -12.44
N ILE A 126 6.41 -0.18 -11.91
CA ILE A 126 6.13 0.85 -10.90
C ILE A 126 5.25 1.95 -11.49
N ALA A 127 5.51 2.37 -12.74
CA ALA A 127 4.72 3.39 -13.42
C ALA A 127 3.25 2.96 -13.57
N ARG A 128 2.99 1.74 -14.03
CA ARG A 128 1.65 1.15 -14.13
C ARG A 128 0.99 1.02 -12.76
N GLN A 129 1.71 0.48 -11.78
CA GLN A 129 1.23 0.33 -10.40
C GLN A 129 0.82 1.69 -9.80
N CYS A 130 1.61 2.72 -10.03
CA CYS A 130 1.40 4.06 -9.47
C CYS A 130 0.52 4.97 -10.33
N GLY A 131 0.23 4.63 -11.57
CA GLY A 131 -0.49 5.51 -12.52
C GLY A 131 0.31 6.77 -12.82
N THR A 132 1.56 6.59 -13.28
CA THR A 132 2.48 7.64 -13.73
C THR A 132 3.23 7.11 -14.96
N SER A 133 4.14 7.90 -15.53
CA SER A 133 5.02 7.46 -16.62
C SER A 133 6.43 7.14 -16.09
N THR A 134 7.19 6.35 -16.86
CA THR A 134 8.62 6.10 -16.59
C THR A 134 9.42 7.40 -16.60
N ALA A 135 9.17 8.30 -17.54
CA ALA A 135 9.81 9.62 -17.60
C ALA A 135 9.60 10.44 -16.31
N MET A 136 8.40 10.39 -15.72
CA MET A 136 8.15 11.05 -14.43
C MET A 136 8.89 10.37 -13.28
N ILE A 137 9.08 9.06 -13.34
CA ILE A 137 9.89 8.35 -12.34
C ILE A 137 11.35 8.77 -12.48
N GLU A 138 11.92 8.73 -13.68
CA GLU A 138 13.29 9.15 -13.96
C GLU A 138 13.55 10.59 -13.50
N GLN A 139 12.66 11.52 -13.84
CA GLN A 139 12.80 12.93 -13.47
C GLN A 139 12.80 13.16 -11.94
N HIS A 140 11.92 12.47 -11.22
CA HIS A 140 11.73 12.73 -9.78
C HIS A 140 12.54 11.81 -8.87
N TYR A 141 13.07 10.70 -9.39
CA TYR A 141 13.79 9.68 -8.61
C TYR A 141 15.24 9.48 -9.05
N SER A 142 15.83 10.49 -9.74
CA SER A 142 17.24 10.52 -10.12
C SER A 142 18.22 10.41 -8.94
N HIS A 143 17.73 10.61 -7.70
CA HIS A 143 18.52 10.39 -6.49
C HIS A 143 18.73 8.90 -6.14
N VAL A 144 18.04 8.00 -6.83
CA VAL A 144 18.31 6.55 -6.76
C VAL A 144 19.50 6.29 -7.69
N LYS A 145 20.69 6.37 -7.12
CA LYS A 145 21.97 6.34 -7.86
C LYS A 145 22.49 4.91 -8.01
N PRO A 146 23.36 4.66 -9.03
CA PRO A 146 24.01 3.36 -9.22
C PRO A 146 24.69 2.81 -7.96
N GLU A 147 25.26 3.67 -7.13
CA GLU A 147 25.93 3.27 -5.88
C GLU A 147 25.00 2.54 -4.91
N MET A 148 23.69 2.81 -4.96
CA MET A 148 22.69 2.09 -4.16
C MET A 148 22.47 0.65 -4.62
N PHE A 149 22.99 0.30 -5.79
CA PHE A 149 22.94 -1.02 -6.41
C PHE A 149 24.34 -1.59 -6.64
N ALA A 150 25.34 -1.08 -5.94
CA ALA A 150 26.75 -1.43 -6.15
C ALA A 150 26.97 -2.96 -6.10
N ASP A 151 26.38 -3.65 -5.12
CA ASP A 151 26.48 -5.11 -4.98
C ASP A 151 25.91 -5.83 -6.20
N ALA A 152 24.75 -5.38 -6.71
CA ALA A 152 24.11 -5.99 -7.87
C ALA A 152 24.87 -5.70 -9.17
N LEU A 153 25.42 -4.49 -9.31
CA LEU A 153 26.12 -4.04 -10.52
C LEU A 153 27.55 -4.57 -10.60
N SER A 154 28.21 -4.73 -9.46
CA SER A 154 29.60 -5.24 -9.43
C SER A 154 29.69 -6.76 -9.56
N GLY A 155 28.58 -7.48 -9.39
CA GLY A 155 28.59 -8.93 -9.33
C GLY A 155 29.29 -9.50 -8.07
N VAL A 156 29.68 -8.62 -7.15
CA VAL A 156 30.28 -8.99 -5.86
C VAL A 156 29.18 -9.01 -4.81
N THR A 157 28.88 -10.17 -4.29
CA THR A 157 28.08 -10.30 -3.07
C THR A 157 29.00 -9.99 -1.89
N PHE A 158 28.99 -8.76 -1.41
CA PHE A 158 29.53 -8.48 -0.09
C PHE A 158 28.64 -9.22 0.92
N ASP A 159 29.26 -9.93 1.90
CA ASP A 159 28.52 -10.51 2.99
C ASP A 159 27.66 -9.42 3.61
N LYS A 160 26.36 -9.52 3.36
CA LYS A 160 25.41 -8.60 4.00
C LYS A 160 25.54 -8.90 5.48
N GLU A 161 26.03 -7.94 6.27
CA GLU A 161 25.81 -8.02 7.71
C GLU A 161 24.34 -8.38 7.90
N GLU A 162 24.08 -9.57 8.39
CA GLU A 162 22.70 -10.00 8.64
C GLU A 162 22.06 -8.93 9.52
N PRO A 163 20.92 -8.38 9.12
CA PRO A 163 20.26 -7.37 9.93
C PRO A 163 20.07 -7.99 11.31
N LYS A 164 20.61 -7.35 12.35
CA LYS A 164 20.62 -7.84 13.75
C LYS A 164 19.32 -8.57 14.03
N ALA A 165 19.40 -9.86 14.21
CA ALA A 165 18.25 -10.75 14.31
C ALA A 165 17.28 -10.20 15.35
N LEU A 166 16.05 -9.93 14.92
CA LEU A 166 14.99 -9.50 15.82
C LEU A 166 14.89 -10.52 16.95
N SER A 167 14.76 -10.06 18.19
CA SER A 167 14.68 -10.96 19.35
C SER A 167 13.61 -12.03 19.09
N LYS A 168 13.86 -13.27 19.56
CA LYS A 168 12.92 -14.40 19.42
C LYS A 168 11.49 -14.01 19.86
N LYS A 169 11.38 -13.17 20.90
CA LYS A 169 10.10 -12.61 21.39
C LYS A 169 9.40 -11.74 20.34
N THR A 170 10.15 -10.91 19.62
CA THR A 170 9.60 -10.02 18.57
C THR A 170 9.21 -10.83 17.33
N LEU A 171 10.00 -11.82 16.94
CA LEU A 171 9.69 -12.74 15.83
C LEU A 171 8.43 -13.55 16.13
N ASN A 172 8.31 -14.14 17.31
CA ASN A 172 7.13 -14.90 17.73
C ASN A 172 5.87 -14.02 17.79
N ARG A 173 6.00 -12.76 18.25
CA ARG A 173 4.86 -11.82 18.25
C ARG A 173 4.41 -11.47 16.84
N ARG A 174 5.35 -11.25 15.92
CA ARG A 174 5.04 -10.98 14.49
C ARG A 174 4.44 -12.21 13.82
N ALA A 175 4.97 -13.41 14.06
CA ALA A 175 4.43 -14.65 13.53
C ALA A 175 2.97 -14.89 13.99
N LYS A 176 2.71 -14.80 15.31
CA LYS A 176 1.35 -14.93 15.85
C LYS A 176 0.35 -13.88 15.29
N THR A 177 0.82 -12.65 15.07
CA THR A 177 -0.02 -11.60 14.47
C THR A 177 -0.32 -11.93 13.00
N ALA A 178 0.68 -12.38 12.24
CA ALA A 178 0.53 -12.76 10.84
C ALA A 178 -0.42 -13.96 10.67
N GLU A 179 -0.28 -15.01 11.50
CA GLU A 179 -1.19 -16.16 11.51
C GLU A 179 -2.63 -15.77 11.81
N ARG A 180 -2.83 -14.93 12.83
CA ARG A 180 -4.17 -14.43 13.17
C ARG A 180 -4.79 -13.63 12.03
N ASP A 181 -4.02 -12.73 11.41
CA ASP A 181 -4.50 -11.90 10.31
C ASP A 181 -4.77 -12.76 9.06
N GLU A 182 -3.98 -13.80 8.83
CA GLU A 182 -4.20 -14.75 7.72
C GLU A 182 -5.46 -15.61 7.94
N LYS A 183 -5.68 -16.10 9.17
CA LYS A 183 -6.90 -16.84 9.52
C LYS A 183 -8.16 -16.00 9.29
N ARG A 184 -8.18 -14.78 9.82
CA ARG A 184 -9.30 -13.82 9.65
C ARG A 184 -9.53 -13.47 8.19
N PHE A 185 -8.47 -13.43 7.41
CA PHE A 185 -8.57 -13.18 5.98
C PHE A 185 -9.20 -14.35 5.22
N LYS A 186 -8.82 -15.59 5.54
CA LYS A 186 -9.44 -16.80 4.94
C LYS A 186 -10.94 -16.85 5.23
N GLU A 187 -11.33 -16.62 6.49
CA GLU A 187 -12.73 -16.54 6.91
C GLU A 187 -13.50 -15.48 6.12
N TRP A 188 -12.89 -14.32 5.91
CA TRP A 188 -13.47 -13.25 5.11
C TRP A 188 -13.60 -13.61 3.62
N ALA A 189 -12.59 -14.21 3.02
CA ALA A 189 -12.62 -14.62 1.62
C ALA A 189 -13.74 -15.66 1.37
N GLU A 190 -13.93 -16.60 2.30
CA GLU A 190 -15.03 -17.57 2.24
C GLU A 190 -16.40 -16.91 2.38
N GLU A 191 -16.55 -15.95 3.28
CA GLU A 191 -17.79 -15.20 3.43
C GLU A 191 -18.16 -14.42 2.17
N LEU A 192 -17.18 -13.80 1.50
CA LEU A 192 -17.40 -13.10 0.23
C LEU A 192 -17.83 -14.05 -0.88
N ARG A 193 -17.26 -15.27 -0.94
CA ARG A 193 -17.71 -16.31 -1.87
C ARG A 193 -19.16 -16.72 -1.62
N LYS A 194 -19.52 -16.97 -0.36
CA LYS A 194 -20.92 -17.34 0.01
C LYS A 194 -21.93 -16.26 -0.35
N ARG A 195 -21.50 -14.99 -0.40
CA ARG A 195 -22.35 -13.84 -0.76
C ARG A 195 -22.33 -13.51 -2.25
N GLY A 196 -21.61 -14.27 -3.08
CA GLY A 196 -21.49 -14.02 -4.53
C GLY A 196 -20.77 -12.70 -4.87
N CYS A 197 -19.93 -12.20 -3.98
CA CYS A 197 -19.20 -10.95 -4.20
C CYS A 197 -17.84 -11.16 -4.87
N ILE A 198 -17.39 -12.39 -5.01
CA ILE A 198 -16.19 -12.85 -5.74
C ILE A 198 -16.40 -14.31 -6.20
#